data_490b85386d422cc81aa7d7848be273ee
#
_entry.id   490b85386d422cc81aa7d7848be273ee
#
_cell.length_a   1.000
_cell.length_b   1.000
_cell.length_c   1.000
_cell.angle_alpha   90.00
_cell.angle_beta   90.00
_cell.angle_gamma   90.00
#
_symmetry.space_group_name_H-M   'P 1'
#
loop_
_entity.id
_entity.type
_entity.pdbx_description
1 polymer ?
#
loop_
_entity_poly.entity_id
_entity_poly.type
_entity_poly.pdbx_seq_one_letter_code
_entity_poly.pdbx_strand_id
1 'polypeptide(L)'
;MKIDLTKQNSRTLNSVLNFTSSIGGQLLNIFVQFAVRTVFIHTLGKSYLGIGGLFSNILSMLSLVEFGVGSAILFKLYEPLSTHDEKRINILMYFYKKVYFYIGLVISCIGICLIPFLRFLIKDYDRMAGLNINVTVIFLMYLFKTVSSYLFLAYKSSIIKADQKEYLVNLVTYLVTILAAVVQIVLLLIYPKFEIYVTISILQVVFLNLTCAFLADKMYPFIKENSREKLARSEVIDITKDCSALFLYKLNGVVLKATDNIILSAVRGLDMVALYSNYYVFYTSINTLFSKVFNSVSHSLGNLHTTHNVKHEYEIYEVVNLIAAILGGTAGVGIFVVSNPVVHAWIGDDWLIEQPFSMLMGIEVLGLALRQPMNKYRATMGLFQQAKYRPVAGMIINLVVSYALVSRWGICGVLVGTIVADWTTVMWYDPIIIHKYGFNNEYSPTRYFLKIARYMAIIFAVGAVDYLLCNKIIGGQGWFYVILYAAIVMVTVPAAMIGITSMSAETRFVINKIRSFVVKKLRRS
;
A
#
# COMPACT_ATOMS: atom_id res chain seq x y z
N MET A 1 -17.67 -25.82 11.65
CA MET A 1 -18.02 -24.70 12.54
C MET A 1 -19.02 -23.82 11.79
N LYS A 2 -20.34 -23.91 12.10
CA LYS A 2 -21.34 -23.03 11.50
C LYS A 2 -21.13 -21.64 12.07
N ILE A 3 -20.61 -20.71 11.26
CA ILE A 3 -20.51 -19.30 11.63
C ILE A 3 -21.95 -18.77 11.61
N ASP A 4 -22.49 -18.50 12.79
CA ASP A 4 -23.77 -17.83 12.92
C ASP A 4 -23.56 -16.34 12.60
N LEU A 5 -23.94 -15.95 11.39
CA LEU A 5 -23.76 -14.60 10.84
C LEU A 5 -24.57 -13.52 11.58
N THR A 6 -25.55 -13.95 12.38
CA THR A 6 -26.46 -13.06 13.11
C THR A 6 -25.98 -12.80 14.55
N LYS A 7 -25.03 -13.60 15.06
CA LYS A 7 -24.55 -13.49 16.44
C LYS A 7 -23.64 -12.27 16.62
N GLN A 8 -23.99 -11.42 17.55
CA GLN A 8 -23.17 -10.28 17.95
C GLN A 8 -21.93 -10.77 18.72
N ASN A 9 -20.82 -10.93 18.00
CA ASN A 9 -19.53 -11.28 18.63
C ASN A 9 -19.04 -10.10 19.50
N SER A 10 -18.28 -10.40 20.55
CA SER A 10 -17.63 -9.34 21.32
C SER A 10 -16.72 -8.50 20.43
N ARG A 11 -16.61 -7.18 20.66
CA ARG A 11 -15.75 -6.27 19.91
C ARG A 11 -14.29 -6.76 19.87
N THR A 12 -13.82 -7.35 20.96
CA THR A 12 -12.47 -7.93 21.07
C THR A 12 -12.29 -9.12 20.11
N LEU A 13 -13.28 -10.02 20.03
CA LEU A 13 -13.22 -11.16 19.12
C LEU A 13 -13.22 -10.71 17.65
N ASN A 14 -14.06 -9.74 17.29
CA ASN A 14 -14.06 -9.16 15.94
C ASN A 14 -12.71 -8.52 15.60
N SER A 15 -12.09 -7.82 16.54
CA SER A 15 -10.76 -7.22 16.35
C SER A 15 -9.68 -8.28 16.10
N VAL A 16 -9.69 -9.38 16.84
CA VAL A 16 -8.76 -10.51 16.63
C VAL A 16 -9.00 -11.19 15.29
N LEU A 17 -10.26 -11.43 14.92
CA LEU A 17 -10.63 -12.01 13.63
C LEU A 17 -10.25 -11.11 12.46
N ASN A 18 -10.48 -9.80 12.57
CA ASN A 18 -10.08 -8.83 11.55
C ASN A 18 -8.55 -8.80 11.39
N PHE A 19 -7.80 -8.83 12.48
CA PHE A 19 -6.34 -8.81 12.44
C PHE A 19 -5.77 -10.10 11.82
N THR A 20 -6.20 -11.27 12.30
CA THR A 20 -5.72 -12.57 11.80
C THR A 20 -6.11 -12.82 10.35
N SER A 21 -7.36 -12.53 9.96
CA SER A 21 -7.80 -12.64 8.56
C SER A 21 -7.01 -11.68 7.66
N SER A 22 -6.78 -10.46 8.12
CA SER A 22 -6.07 -9.45 7.34
C SER A 22 -4.60 -9.83 7.07
N ILE A 23 -3.87 -10.36 8.07
CA ILE A 23 -2.46 -10.74 7.88
C ILE A 23 -2.35 -12.07 7.13
N GLY A 24 -3.05 -13.10 7.58
CA GLY A 24 -2.97 -14.42 6.94
C GLY A 24 -3.43 -14.38 5.49
N GLY A 25 -4.55 -13.69 5.23
CA GLY A 25 -5.04 -13.52 3.87
C GLY A 25 -4.13 -12.66 2.99
N GLN A 26 -3.42 -11.67 3.56
CA GLN A 26 -2.47 -10.88 2.79
C GLN A 26 -1.25 -11.71 2.33
N LEU A 27 -0.71 -12.54 3.21
CA LEU A 27 0.38 -13.45 2.82
C LEU A 27 -0.06 -14.39 1.69
N LEU A 28 -1.24 -15.01 1.85
CA LEU A 28 -1.81 -15.86 0.81
C LEU A 28 -2.00 -15.10 -0.52
N ASN A 29 -2.52 -13.87 -0.47
CA ASN A 29 -2.71 -13.03 -1.64
C ASN A 29 -1.39 -12.70 -2.36
N ILE A 30 -0.30 -12.47 -1.63
CA ILE A 30 1.03 -12.25 -2.21
C ILE A 30 1.46 -13.49 -3.01
N PHE A 31 1.33 -14.69 -2.45
CA PHE A 31 1.67 -15.93 -3.16
C PHE A 31 0.80 -16.16 -4.40
N VAL A 32 -0.50 -15.94 -4.28
CA VAL A 32 -1.45 -16.10 -5.40
C VAL A 32 -1.14 -15.13 -6.53
N GLN A 33 -0.91 -13.85 -6.21
CA GLN A 33 -0.54 -12.85 -7.22
C GLN A 33 0.80 -13.15 -7.87
N PHE A 34 1.77 -13.65 -7.10
CA PHE A 34 3.05 -14.08 -7.63
C PHE A 34 2.91 -15.24 -8.62
N ALA A 35 2.09 -16.24 -8.31
CA ALA A 35 1.81 -17.36 -9.20
C ALA A 35 1.14 -16.91 -10.52
N VAL A 36 0.08 -16.09 -10.44
CA VAL A 36 -0.59 -15.53 -11.63
C VAL A 36 0.40 -14.72 -12.48
N ARG A 37 1.21 -13.88 -11.82
CA ARG A 37 2.19 -13.04 -12.50
C ARG A 37 3.26 -13.87 -13.21
N THR A 38 3.71 -14.97 -12.60
CA THR A 38 4.66 -15.91 -13.22
C THR A 38 4.10 -16.46 -14.54
N VAL A 39 2.89 -17.01 -14.50
CA VAL A 39 2.24 -17.53 -15.71
C VAL A 39 2.04 -16.43 -16.74
N PHE A 40 1.58 -15.25 -16.32
CA PHE A 40 1.40 -14.10 -17.20
C PHE A 40 2.67 -13.72 -17.95
N ILE A 41 3.81 -13.65 -17.25
CA ILE A 41 5.11 -13.26 -17.83
C ILE A 41 5.55 -14.29 -18.88
N HIS A 42 5.42 -15.57 -18.58
CA HIS A 42 5.84 -16.64 -19.50
C HIS A 42 4.92 -16.81 -20.71
N THR A 43 3.65 -16.41 -20.60
CA THR A 43 2.67 -16.58 -21.68
C THR A 43 2.51 -15.33 -22.55
N LEU A 44 2.52 -14.14 -21.98
CA LEU A 44 2.18 -12.88 -22.65
C LEU A 44 3.38 -11.94 -22.86
N GLY A 45 4.38 -11.97 -21.96
CA GLY A 45 5.61 -11.19 -22.10
C GLY A 45 5.55 -9.74 -21.58
N LYS A 46 6.63 -8.99 -21.91
CA LYS A 46 6.91 -7.65 -21.33
C LYS A 46 5.91 -6.58 -21.74
N SER A 47 5.57 -6.47 -23.01
CA SER A 47 4.74 -5.38 -23.53
C SER A 47 3.35 -5.35 -22.87
N TYR A 48 2.72 -6.52 -22.72
CA TYR A 48 1.43 -6.63 -22.04
C TYR A 48 1.51 -6.31 -20.54
N LEU A 49 2.60 -6.70 -19.89
CA LEU A 49 2.84 -6.36 -18.48
C LEU A 49 3.01 -4.84 -18.29
N GLY A 50 3.75 -4.20 -19.21
CA GLY A 50 3.94 -2.76 -19.24
C GLY A 50 2.63 -1.99 -19.43
N ILE A 51 1.80 -2.41 -20.41
CA ILE A 51 0.47 -1.82 -20.66
C ILE A 51 -0.40 -1.96 -19.41
N GLY A 52 -0.46 -3.16 -18.82
CA GLY A 52 -1.24 -3.41 -17.61
C GLY A 52 -0.82 -2.55 -16.44
N GLY A 53 0.48 -2.36 -16.23
CA GLY A 53 1.06 -1.49 -15.22
C GLY A 53 0.69 -0.02 -15.45
N LEU A 54 0.89 0.48 -16.67
CA LEU A 54 0.55 1.85 -17.05
C LEU A 54 -0.94 2.16 -16.84
N PHE A 55 -1.83 1.32 -17.38
CA PHE A 55 -3.28 1.56 -17.29
C PHE A 55 -3.79 1.45 -15.87
N SER A 56 -3.27 0.50 -15.07
CA SER A 56 -3.59 0.40 -13.65
C SER A 56 -3.23 1.69 -12.90
N ASN A 57 -2.10 2.32 -13.22
CA ASN A 57 -1.68 3.55 -12.57
C ASN A 57 -2.49 4.78 -13.05
N ILE A 58 -2.75 4.91 -14.36
CA ILE A 58 -3.63 5.98 -14.88
C ILE A 58 -5.00 5.91 -14.21
N LEU A 59 -5.61 4.73 -14.17
CA LEU A 59 -6.94 4.54 -13.58
C LEU A 59 -6.94 4.68 -12.05
N SER A 60 -5.85 4.36 -11.37
CA SER A 60 -5.71 4.64 -9.95
C SER A 60 -5.68 6.15 -9.66
N MET A 61 -5.10 6.96 -10.56
CA MET A 61 -5.20 8.42 -10.47
C MET A 61 -6.64 8.92 -10.67
N LEU A 62 -7.39 8.35 -11.63
CA LEU A 62 -8.80 8.70 -11.80
C LEU A 62 -9.65 8.32 -10.59
N SER A 63 -9.31 7.24 -9.92
CA SER A 63 -9.96 6.79 -8.68
C SER A 63 -9.72 7.73 -7.48
N LEU A 64 -8.86 8.75 -7.61
CA LEU A 64 -8.72 9.82 -6.62
C LEU A 64 -10.04 10.54 -6.33
N VAL A 65 -10.96 10.59 -7.30
CA VAL A 65 -12.30 11.18 -7.13
C VAL A 65 -13.07 10.54 -5.97
N GLU A 66 -12.80 9.28 -5.65
CA GLU A 66 -13.41 8.57 -4.50
C GLU A 66 -12.77 8.95 -3.17
N PHE A 67 -11.53 9.46 -3.14
CA PHE A 67 -10.77 9.57 -1.91
C PHE A 67 -11.43 10.48 -0.87
N GLY A 68 -11.69 9.88 0.28
CA GLY A 68 -12.36 10.48 1.40
C GLY A 68 -13.82 10.06 1.53
N VAL A 69 -14.54 9.83 0.43
CA VAL A 69 -15.97 9.49 0.46
C VAL A 69 -16.23 8.21 1.25
N GLY A 70 -15.51 7.12 0.91
CA GLY A 70 -15.65 5.84 1.60
C GLY A 70 -15.38 5.93 3.10
N SER A 71 -14.33 6.64 3.49
CA SER A 71 -13.96 6.81 4.91
C SER A 71 -14.93 7.71 5.66
N ALA A 72 -15.39 8.81 5.05
CA ALA A 72 -16.33 9.74 5.68
C ALA A 72 -17.70 9.07 5.93
N ILE A 73 -18.19 8.31 4.96
CA ILE A 73 -19.47 7.62 5.11
C ILE A 73 -19.37 6.45 6.09
N LEU A 74 -18.26 5.71 6.07
CA LEU A 74 -18.00 4.67 7.07
C LEU A 74 -18.07 5.24 8.49
N PHE A 75 -17.47 6.40 8.71
CA PHE A 75 -17.50 7.09 10.00
C PHE A 75 -18.93 7.47 10.42
N LYS A 76 -19.74 7.98 9.48
CA LYS A 76 -21.14 8.36 9.75
C LYS A 76 -22.05 7.15 10.01
N LEU A 77 -21.66 5.93 9.63
CA LEU A 77 -22.41 4.70 9.91
C LEU A 77 -22.18 4.14 11.32
N TYR A 78 -21.10 4.53 12.02
CA TYR A 78 -20.79 3.97 13.34
C TYR A 78 -21.85 4.27 14.39
N GLU A 79 -22.33 5.50 14.48
CA GLU A 79 -23.33 5.92 15.45
C GLU A 79 -24.68 5.23 15.22
N PRO A 80 -25.29 5.29 14.00
CA PRO A 80 -26.55 4.61 13.75
C PRO A 80 -26.49 3.08 13.91
N LEU A 81 -25.32 2.46 13.60
CA LEU A 81 -25.14 1.03 13.86
C LEU A 81 -25.09 0.72 15.37
N SER A 82 -24.49 1.58 16.17
CA SER A 82 -24.41 1.40 17.62
C SER A 82 -25.75 1.61 18.33
N THR A 83 -26.63 2.46 17.79
CA THR A 83 -27.97 2.76 18.29
C THR A 83 -29.07 1.93 17.63
N HIS A 84 -28.71 1.06 16.67
CA HIS A 84 -29.65 0.25 15.88
C HIS A 84 -30.72 1.08 15.13
N ASP A 85 -30.35 2.30 14.69
CA ASP A 85 -31.23 3.16 13.90
C ASP A 85 -31.23 2.73 12.43
N GLU A 86 -32.03 1.70 12.11
CA GLU A 86 -32.15 1.12 10.77
C GLU A 86 -32.59 2.16 9.73
N LYS A 87 -33.47 3.11 10.12
CA LYS A 87 -33.96 4.15 9.23
C LYS A 87 -32.80 5.07 8.80
N ARG A 88 -31.99 5.50 9.75
CA ARG A 88 -30.83 6.34 9.50
C ARG A 88 -29.76 5.63 8.66
N ILE A 89 -29.50 4.37 8.96
CA ILE A 89 -28.57 3.55 8.17
C ILE A 89 -29.06 3.47 6.71
N ASN A 90 -30.34 3.25 6.47
CA ASN A 90 -30.90 3.11 5.13
C ASN A 90 -30.77 4.42 4.33
N ILE A 91 -31.02 5.59 4.95
CA ILE A 91 -30.82 6.91 4.33
C ILE A 91 -29.34 7.11 3.90
N LEU A 92 -28.39 6.81 4.80
CA LEU A 92 -26.97 6.91 4.52
C LEU A 92 -26.53 5.95 3.39
N MET A 93 -26.98 4.71 3.42
CA MET A 93 -26.67 3.70 2.40
C MET A 93 -27.25 4.08 1.03
N TYR A 94 -28.45 4.68 0.96
CA TYR A 94 -29.02 5.19 -0.26
C TYR A 94 -28.26 6.39 -0.82
N PHE A 95 -27.85 7.31 0.05
CA PHE A 95 -26.96 8.41 -0.34
C PHE A 95 -25.64 7.87 -0.91
N TYR A 96 -25.05 6.87 -0.24
CA TYR A 96 -23.81 6.23 -0.65
C TYR A 96 -23.92 5.58 -2.04
N LYS A 97 -25.02 4.87 -2.29
CA LYS A 97 -25.35 4.30 -3.62
C LYS A 97 -25.25 5.36 -4.72
N LYS A 98 -25.88 6.54 -4.48
CA LYS A 98 -25.85 7.65 -5.45
C LYS A 98 -24.45 8.21 -5.66
N VAL A 99 -23.73 8.44 -4.59
CA VAL A 99 -22.37 8.97 -4.66
C VAL A 99 -21.46 8.04 -5.46
N TYR A 100 -21.52 6.73 -5.21
CA TYR A 100 -20.74 5.73 -5.94
C TYR A 100 -21.12 5.69 -7.44
N PHE A 101 -22.39 5.81 -7.75
CA PHE A 101 -22.86 5.91 -9.14
C PHE A 101 -22.26 7.14 -9.86
N TYR A 102 -22.31 8.31 -9.23
CA TYR A 102 -21.74 9.54 -9.81
C TYR A 102 -20.21 9.46 -9.93
N ILE A 103 -19.52 8.88 -8.95
CA ILE A 103 -18.08 8.64 -9.05
C ILE A 103 -17.76 7.74 -10.26
N GLY A 104 -18.47 6.64 -10.44
CA GLY A 104 -18.32 5.76 -11.60
C GLY A 104 -18.56 6.50 -12.93
N LEU A 105 -19.58 7.36 -12.99
CA LEU A 105 -19.86 8.17 -14.17
C LEU A 105 -18.72 9.17 -14.48
N VAL A 106 -18.24 9.89 -13.48
CA VAL A 106 -17.13 10.86 -13.63
C VAL A 106 -15.86 10.16 -14.11
N ILE A 107 -15.52 9.02 -13.50
CA ILE A 107 -14.35 8.22 -13.92
C ILE A 107 -14.52 7.73 -15.35
N SER A 108 -15.72 7.29 -15.75
CA SER A 108 -16.01 6.89 -17.13
C SER A 108 -15.82 8.04 -18.11
N CYS A 109 -16.37 9.22 -17.83
CA CYS A 109 -16.25 10.40 -18.68
C CYS A 109 -14.78 10.83 -18.84
N ILE A 110 -14.05 10.96 -17.73
CA ILE A 110 -12.63 11.35 -17.78
C ILE A 110 -11.81 10.28 -18.51
N GLY A 111 -12.06 8.99 -18.23
CA GLY A 111 -11.36 7.89 -18.88
C GLY A 111 -11.58 7.88 -20.40
N ILE A 112 -12.81 8.10 -20.89
CA ILE A 112 -13.09 8.20 -22.32
C ILE A 112 -12.37 9.42 -22.93
N CYS A 113 -12.37 10.57 -22.25
CA CYS A 113 -11.65 11.75 -22.69
C CYS A 113 -10.12 11.56 -22.76
N LEU A 114 -9.56 10.58 -22.04
CA LEU A 114 -8.13 10.27 -22.08
C LEU A 114 -7.72 9.43 -23.30
N ILE A 115 -8.64 8.77 -24.00
CA ILE A 115 -8.32 7.88 -25.13
C ILE A 115 -7.46 8.57 -26.19
N PRO A 116 -7.76 9.80 -26.68
CA PRO A 116 -6.92 10.47 -27.66
C PRO A 116 -5.49 10.74 -27.17
N PHE A 117 -5.32 10.87 -25.85
CA PHE A 117 -4.02 11.18 -25.24
C PHE A 117 -3.15 9.94 -25.00
N LEU A 118 -3.67 8.71 -25.16
CA LEU A 118 -2.91 7.47 -24.99
C LEU A 118 -1.68 7.42 -25.90
N ARG A 119 -1.78 7.99 -27.11
CA ARG A 119 -0.66 8.06 -28.05
C ARG A 119 0.51 8.90 -27.53
N PHE A 120 0.26 9.90 -26.68
CA PHE A 120 1.31 10.71 -26.05
C PHE A 120 1.88 10.06 -24.79
N LEU A 121 1.11 9.19 -24.14
CA LEU A 121 1.51 8.50 -22.91
C LEU A 121 2.33 7.24 -23.16
N ILE A 122 2.28 6.71 -24.41
CA ILE A 122 2.96 5.46 -24.79
C ILE A 122 3.94 5.79 -25.92
N LYS A 123 5.24 5.79 -25.61
CA LYS A 123 6.30 6.07 -26.60
C LYS A 123 6.23 5.14 -27.82
N ASP A 124 5.96 3.86 -27.58
CA ASP A 124 5.95 2.81 -28.59
C ASP A 124 4.52 2.49 -29.12
N TYR A 125 3.61 3.49 -29.13
CA TYR A 125 2.19 3.26 -29.45
C TYR A 125 1.98 2.58 -30.82
N ASP A 126 2.69 3.05 -31.85
CA ASP A 126 2.56 2.51 -33.22
C ASP A 126 3.16 1.11 -33.35
N ARG A 127 4.18 0.77 -32.55
CA ARG A 127 4.73 -0.60 -32.45
C ARG A 127 3.71 -1.60 -31.90
N MET A 128 2.82 -1.16 -31.00
CA MET A 128 1.79 -2.05 -30.43
C MET A 128 0.81 -2.53 -31.49
N ALA A 129 0.47 -1.70 -32.48
CA ALA A 129 -0.37 -2.09 -33.61
C ALA A 129 0.28 -3.21 -34.44
N GLY A 130 1.59 -3.16 -34.63
CA GLY A 130 2.37 -4.23 -35.31
C GLY A 130 2.40 -5.57 -34.54
N LEU A 131 2.15 -5.55 -33.22
CA LEU A 131 2.03 -6.74 -32.37
C LEU A 131 0.57 -7.23 -32.23
N ASN A 132 -0.37 -6.73 -33.05
CA ASN A 132 -1.81 -7.00 -32.94
C ASN A 132 -2.42 -6.60 -31.57
N ILE A 133 -1.81 -5.63 -30.87
CA ILE A 133 -2.30 -5.13 -29.58
C ILE A 133 -3.19 -3.91 -29.82
N ASN A 134 -4.48 -4.07 -29.61
CA ASN A 134 -5.39 -2.92 -29.66
C ASN A 134 -5.38 -2.17 -28.32
N VAL A 135 -4.49 -1.18 -28.19
CA VAL A 135 -4.28 -0.37 -26.99
C VAL A 135 -5.58 0.25 -26.47
N THR A 136 -6.43 0.74 -27.38
CA THR A 136 -7.71 1.38 -27.02
C THR A 136 -8.69 0.39 -26.41
N VAL A 137 -8.82 -0.81 -27.01
CA VAL A 137 -9.72 -1.85 -26.47
C VAL A 137 -9.25 -2.28 -25.08
N ILE A 138 -7.96 -2.50 -24.90
CA ILE A 138 -7.38 -2.88 -23.61
C ILE A 138 -7.61 -1.77 -22.57
N PHE A 139 -7.41 -0.50 -22.94
CA PHE A 139 -7.67 0.61 -22.04
C PHE A 139 -9.14 0.68 -21.61
N LEU A 140 -10.08 0.50 -22.56
CA LEU A 140 -11.52 0.45 -22.28
C LEU A 140 -11.88 -0.72 -21.34
N MET A 141 -11.24 -1.89 -21.49
CA MET A 141 -11.44 -3.02 -20.58
C MET A 141 -10.96 -2.69 -19.15
N TYR A 142 -9.80 -2.05 -19.02
CA TYR A 142 -9.29 -1.59 -17.73
C TYR A 142 -10.17 -0.49 -17.12
N LEU A 143 -10.65 0.46 -17.95
CA LEU A 143 -11.61 1.47 -17.53
C LEU A 143 -12.89 0.82 -17.01
N PHE A 144 -13.45 -0.14 -17.76
CA PHE A 144 -14.64 -0.86 -17.37
C PHE A 144 -14.42 -1.65 -16.05
N LYS A 145 -13.26 -2.30 -15.86
CA LYS A 145 -12.89 -2.93 -14.61
C LYS A 145 -12.93 -1.94 -13.44
N THR A 146 -12.36 -0.76 -13.63
CA THR A 146 -12.32 0.29 -12.59
C THR A 146 -13.71 0.82 -12.29
N VAL A 147 -14.49 1.13 -13.32
CA VAL A 147 -15.89 1.60 -13.18
C VAL A 147 -16.76 0.53 -12.51
N SER A 148 -16.53 -0.75 -12.82
CA SER A 148 -17.23 -1.88 -12.20
C SER A 148 -17.02 -1.94 -10.69
N SER A 149 -15.88 -1.48 -10.19
CA SER A 149 -15.62 -1.41 -8.75
C SER A 149 -16.49 -0.39 -8.01
N TYR A 150 -17.21 0.47 -8.73
CA TYR A 150 -18.14 1.46 -8.18
C TYR A 150 -19.61 1.13 -8.47
N LEU A 151 -19.91 0.66 -9.67
CA LEU A 151 -21.30 0.50 -10.12
C LEU A 151 -22.00 -0.73 -9.55
N PHE A 152 -21.30 -1.87 -9.46
CA PHE A 152 -21.91 -3.15 -9.07
C PHE A 152 -22.05 -3.31 -7.54
N LEU A 153 -22.91 -2.50 -6.90
CA LEU A 153 -23.30 -2.61 -5.49
C LEU A 153 -22.12 -2.57 -4.49
N ALA A 154 -20.97 -2.06 -4.90
CA ALA A 154 -19.74 -2.01 -4.09
C ALA A 154 -19.94 -1.31 -2.73
N TYR A 155 -20.81 -0.27 -2.69
CA TYR A 155 -21.13 0.48 -1.49
C TYR A 155 -21.68 -0.40 -0.34
N LYS A 156 -22.32 -1.56 -0.65
CA LYS A 156 -22.92 -2.44 0.36
C LYS A 156 -21.90 -3.11 1.29
N SER A 157 -20.66 -3.31 0.83
CA SER A 157 -19.60 -3.86 1.69
C SER A 157 -19.27 -2.96 2.88
N SER A 158 -19.58 -1.66 2.78
CA SER A 158 -19.22 -0.67 3.80
C SER A 158 -20.00 -0.83 5.11
N ILE A 159 -21.26 -1.30 5.07
CA ILE A 159 -22.02 -1.55 6.30
C ILE A 159 -21.41 -2.71 7.10
N ILE A 160 -20.92 -3.76 6.42
CA ILE A 160 -20.26 -4.91 7.06
C ILE A 160 -18.95 -4.44 7.75
N LYS A 161 -18.20 -3.55 7.07
CA LYS A 161 -16.98 -2.97 7.63
C LYS A 161 -17.27 -2.04 8.80
N ALA A 162 -18.31 -1.21 8.69
CA ALA A 162 -18.74 -0.31 9.77
C ALA A 162 -19.19 -1.08 11.02
N ASP A 163 -19.82 -2.24 10.86
CA ASP A 163 -20.21 -3.13 11.96
C ASP A 163 -19.04 -4.00 12.49
N GLN A 164 -17.78 -3.59 12.19
CA GLN A 164 -16.56 -4.28 12.65
C GLN A 164 -16.43 -5.75 12.22
N LYS A 165 -17.17 -6.17 11.19
CA LYS A 165 -17.15 -7.53 10.63
C LYS A 165 -16.33 -7.60 9.33
N GLU A 166 -15.30 -6.76 9.19
CA GLU A 166 -14.46 -6.69 7.99
C GLU A 166 -13.81 -8.04 7.63
N TYR A 167 -13.61 -8.92 8.61
CA TYR A 167 -13.10 -10.28 8.38
C TYR A 167 -13.95 -11.09 7.40
N LEU A 168 -15.27 -10.84 7.33
CA LEU A 168 -16.16 -11.49 6.35
C LEU A 168 -15.88 -11.00 4.93
N VAL A 169 -15.71 -9.68 4.77
CA VAL A 169 -15.35 -9.08 3.47
C VAL A 169 -13.98 -9.59 3.02
N ASN A 170 -13.00 -9.66 3.94
CA ASN A 170 -11.68 -10.21 3.67
C ASN A 170 -11.75 -11.67 3.21
N LEU A 171 -12.50 -12.51 3.91
CA LEU A 171 -12.68 -13.92 3.56
C LEU A 171 -13.24 -14.08 2.14
N VAL A 172 -14.34 -13.35 1.82
CA VAL A 172 -14.93 -13.35 0.48
C VAL A 172 -13.90 -12.88 -0.56
N THR A 173 -13.17 -11.80 -0.26
CA THR A 173 -12.14 -11.26 -1.16
C THR A 173 -11.07 -12.30 -1.47
N TYR A 174 -10.55 -12.99 -0.47
CA TYR A 174 -9.50 -13.98 -0.70
C TYR A 174 -10.01 -15.20 -1.46
N LEU A 175 -11.21 -15.69 -1.14
CA LEU A 175 -11.82 -16.82 -1.87
C LEU A 175 -12.03 -16.47 -3.35
N VAL A 176 -12.61 -15.30 -3.64
CA VAL A 176 -12.85 -14.85 -5.02
C VAL A 176 -11.52 -14.62 -5.75
N THR A 177 -10.50 -14.07 -5.06
CA THR A 177 -9.18 -13.86 -5.64
C THR A 177 -8.50 -15.18 -6.00
N ILE A 178 -8.57 -16.19 -5.14
CA ILE A 178 -8.00 -17.52 -5.41
C ILE A 178 -8.72 -18.17 -6.60
N LEU A 179 -10.05 -18.15 -6.61
CA LEU A 179 -10.84 -18.71 -7.72
C LEU A 179 -10.50 -18.02 -9.05
N ALA A 180 -10.47 -16.69 -9.06
CA ALA A 180 -10.10 -15.92 -10.24
C ALA A 180 -8.67 -16.23 -10.69
N ALA A 181 -7.74 -16.36 -9.77
CA ALA A 181 -6.35 -16.70 -10.05
C ALA A 181 -6.21 -18.09 -10.69
N VAL A 182 -6.90 -19.09 -10.16
CA VAL A 182 -6.93 -20.45 -10.76
C VAL A 182 -7.45 -20.39 -12.19
N VAL A 183 -8.59 -19.70 -12.40
CA VAL A 183 -9.19 -19.56 -13.74
C VAL A 183 -8.24 -18.78 -14.68
N GLN A 184 -7.59 -17.72 -14.21
CA GLN A 184 -6.60 -16.97 -15.00
C GLN A 184 -5.43 -17.85 -15.41
N ILE A 185 -4.84 -18.59 -14.48
CA ILE A 185 -3.72 -19.49 -14.75
C ILE A 185 -4.11 -20.55 -15.80
N VAL A 186 -5.22 -21.24 -15.58
CA VAL A 186 -5.68 -22.30 -16.48
C VAL A 186 -5.96 -21.75 -17.88
N LEU A 187 -6.70 -20.64 -17.97
CA LEU A 187 -7.05 -20.07 -19.28
C LEU A 187 -5.86 -19.44 -20.00
N LEU A 188 -4.90 -18.83 -19.29
CA LEU A 188 -3.69 -18.33 -19.92
C LEU A 188 -2.78 -19.44 -20.47
N LEU A 189 -2.75 -20.61 -19.82
CA LEU A 189 -1.99 -21.75 -20.31
C LEU A 189 -2.63 -22.38 -21.57
N ILE A 190 -3.97 -22.32 -21.69
CA ILE A 190 -4.70 -22.88 -22.84
C ILE A 190 -4.81 -21.84 -23.98
N TYR A 191 -5.13 -20.60 -23.62
CA TYR A 191 -5.36 -19.49 -24.55
C TYR A 191 -4.58 -18.26 -24.09
N PRO A 192 -3.32 -18.06 -24.50
CA PRO A 192 -2.46 -16.95 -24.06
C PRO A 192 -2.90 -15.61 -24.69
N LYS A 193 -4.07 -15.11 -24.31
CA LYS A 193 -4.63 -13.82 -24.75
C LYS A 193 -4.80 -12.87 -23.60
N PHE A 194 -4.32 -11.63 -23.76
CA PHE A 194 -4.38 -10.62 -22.74
C PHE A 194 -5.82 -10.20 -22.38
N GLU A 195 -6.70 -10.17 -23.39
CA GLU A 195 -8.11 -9.85 -23.20
C GLU A 195 -8.81 -10.83 -22.24
N ILE A 196 -8.45 -12.12 -22.31
CA ILE A 196 -8.97 -13.15 -21.39
C ILE A 196 -8.54 -12.83 -19.96
N TYR A 197 -7.27 -12.52 -19.75
CA TYR A 197 -6.75 -12.15 -18.43
C TYR A 197 -7.49 -10.94 -17.83
N VAL A 198 -7.70 -9.89 -18.64
CA VAL A 198 -8.41 -8.70 -18.19
C VAL A 198 -9.89 -8.99 -17.95
N THR A 199 -10.54 -9.77 -18.82
CA THR A 199 -11.95 -10.18 -18.66
C THR A 199 -12.17 -10.91 -17.35
N ILE A 200 -11.31 -11.89 -17.00
CA ILE A 200 -11.41 -12.58 -15.70
C ILE A 200 -11.22 -11.60 -14.54
N SER A 201 -10.30 -10.62 -14.68
CA SER A 201 -10.12 -9.59 -13.67
C SER A 201 -11.35 -8.69 -13.50
N ILE A 202 -12.11 -8.43 -14.57
CA ILE A 202 -13.39 -7.71 -14.52
C ILE A 202 -14.43 -8.57 -13.78
N LEU A 203 -14.58 -9.84 -14.19
CA LEU A 203 -15.51 -10.78 -13.57
C LEU A 203 -15.22 -10.97 -12.08
N GLN A 204 -13.94 -10.99 -11.70
CA GLN A 204 -13.52 -11.05 -10.29
C GLN A 204 -14.08 -9.88 -9.49
N VAL A 205 -13.95 -8.63 -10.00
CA VAL A 205 -14.45 -7.43 -9.32
C VAL A 205 -15.98 -7.47 -9.21
N VAL A 206 -16.67 -7.80 -10.29
CA VAL A 206 -18.13 -7.88 -10.31
C VAL A 206 -18.64 -8.95 -9.35
N PHE A 207 -18.06 -10.16 -9.41
CA PHE A 207 -18.45 -11.27 -8.56
C PHE A 207 -18.18 -10.99 -7.07
N LEU A 208 -17.03 -10.36 -6.75
CA LEU A 208 -16.71 -9.92 -5.40
C LEU A 208 -17.79 -8.94 -4.86
N ASN A 209 -18.11 -7.92 -5.64
CA ASN A 209 -19.08 -6.91 -5.24
C ASN A 209 -20.49 -7.52 -5.05
N LEU A 210 -20.92 -8.39 -5.96
CA LEU A 210 -22.22 -9.06 -5.87
C LEU A 210 -22.28 -10.01 -4.65
N THR A 211 -21.21 -10.75 -4.38
CA THR A 211 -21.14 -11.64 -3.22
C THR A 211 -21.16 -10.85 -1.91
N CYS A 212 -20.40 -9.77 -1.82
CA CYS A 212 -20.44 -8.87 -0.66
C CYS A 212 -21.83 -8.21 -0.50
N ALA A 213 -22.47 -7.83 -1.61
CA ALA A 213 -23.82 -7.25 -1.58
C ALA A 213 -24.85 -8.27 -1.10
N PHE A 214 -24.78 -9.51 -1.59
CA PHE A 214 -25.66 -10.59 -1.12
C PHE A 214 -25.48 -10.86 0.39
N LEU A 215 -24.22 -10.88 0.85
CA LEU A 215 -23.92 -11.05 2.27
C LEU A 215 -24.48 -9.88 3.10
N ALA A 216 -24.32 -8.64 2.65
CA ALA A 216 -24.86 -7.45 3.30
C ALA A 216 -26.40 -7.51 3.36
N ASP A 217 -27.07 -7.86 2.25
CA ASP A 217 -28.51 -7.97 2.18
C ASP A 217 -29.10 -9.08 3.07
N LYS A 218 -28.30 -10.13 3.33
CA LYS A 218 -28.67 -11.21 4.26
C LYS A 218 -28.51 -10.78 5.72
N MET A 219 -27.46 -10.02 6.02
CA MET A 219 -27.16 -9.56 7.38
C MET A 219 -28.00 -8.34 7.80
N TYR A 220 -28.34 -7.48 6.84
CA TYR A 220 -29.06 -6.21 7.06
C TYR A 220 -30.23 -6.09 6.06
N PRO A 221 -31.32 -6.86 6.23
CA PRO A 221 -32.42 -6.92 5.25
C PRO A 221 -33.06 -5.55 4.96
N PHE A 222 -33.04 -4.64 5.93
CA PHE A 222 -33.61 -3.30 5.82
C PHE A 222 -32.92 -2.39 4.79
N ILE A 223 -31.68 -2.71 4.36
CA ILE A 223 -31.00 -1.93 3.32
C ILE A 223 -31.42 -2.26 1.89
N LYS A 224 -32.27 -3.29 1.69
CA LYS A 224 -32.80 -3.65 0.36
C LYS A 224 -33.77 -2.59 -0.17
N GLU A 225 -34.51 -1.98 0.72
CA GLU A 225 -35.47 -0.94 0.36
C GLU A 225 -34.75 0.39 0.18
N ASN A 226 -34.99 1.04 -0.98
CA ASN A 226 -34.44 2.38 -1.19
C ASN A 226 -35.19 3.37 -0.29
N SER A 227 -34.48 4.07 0.58
CA SER A 227 -35.07 5.15 1.35
C SER A 227 -35.61 6.25 0.44
N ARG A 228 -36.85 6.70 0.70
CA ARG A 228 -37.43 7.88 0.03
C ARG A 228 -36.93 9.19 0.64
N GLU A 229 -36.42 9.13 1.84
CA GLU A 229 -35.89 10.30 2.56
C GLU A 229 -34.49 10.66 2.06
N LYS A 230 -34.21 11.95 1.97
CA LYS A 230 -32.90 12.49 1.57
C LYS A 230 -32.16 13.01 2.79
N LEU A 231 -30.85 12.94 2.78
CA LEU A 231 -30.02 13.64 3.76
C LEU A 231 -30.26 15.14 3.70
N ALA A 232 -30.22 15.80 4.85
CA ALA A 232 -30.29 17.24 4.93
C ALA A 232 -29.10 17.87 4.17
N ARG A 233 -29.34 19.01 3.52
CA ARG A 233 -28.29 19.69 2.74
C ARG A 233 -27.08 20.08 3.58
N SER A 234 -27.28 20.45 4.85
CA SER A 234 -26.21 20.71 5.82
C SER A 234 -25.30 19.51 6.04
N GLU A 235 -25.88 18.32 6.20
CA GLU A 235 -25.13 17.07 6.41
C GLU A 235 -24.34 16.65 5.17
N VAL A 236 -24.90 16.84 3.97
CA VAL A 236 -24.20 16.61 2.70
C VAL A 236 -22.97 17.52 2.60
N ILE A 237 -23.12 18.81 3.00
CA ILE A 237 -22.02 19.76 3.02
C ILE A 237 -20.93 19.31 4.01
N ASP A 238 -21.30 18.85 5.20
CA ASP A 238 -20.34 18.39 6.21
C ASP A 238 -19.59 17.13 5.74
N ILE A 239 -20.29 16.16 5.17
CA ILE A 239 -19.65 14.98 4.55
C ILE A 239 -18.68 15.41 3.44
N THR A 240 -19.04 16.37 2.61
CA THR A 240 -18.20 16.88 1.51
C THR A 240 -16.96 17.59 2.03
N LYS A 241 -17.06 18.35 3.14
CA LYS A 241 -15.89 18.98 3.80
C LYS A 241 -14.94 17.92 4.35
N ASP A 242 -15.47 16.92 5.04
CA ASP A 242 -14.68 15.80 5.56
C ASP A 242 -13.96 15.04 4.41
N CYS A 243 -14.67 14.79 3.29
CA CYS A 243 -14.10 14.17 2.09
C CYS A 243 -12.96 15.01 1.50
N SER A 244 -13.13 16.33 1.39
CA SER A 244 -12.13 17.21 0.77
C SER A 244 -10.84 17.28 1.59
N ALA A 245 -10.93 17.27 2.91
CA ALA A 245 -9.77 17.24 3.80
C ALA A 245 -8.98 15.92 3.64
N LEU A 246 -9.68 14.79 3.59
CA LEU A 246 -9.09 13.47 3.39
C LEU A 246 -8.52 13.29 1.96
N PHE A 247 -9.14 13.92 0.96
CA PHE A 247 -8.69 13.90 -0.43
C PHE A 247 -7.28 14.47 -0.58
N LEU A 248 -7.04 15.68 -0.10
CA LEU A 248 -5.72 16.33 -0.19
C LEU A 248 -4.61 15.48 0.44
N TYR A 249 -4.93 14.78 1.51
CA TYR A 249 -3.98 13.92 2.20
C TYR A 249 -3.63 12.65 1.41
N LYS A 250 -4.63 12.03 0.77
CA LYS A 250 -4.45 10.81 -0.02
C LYS A 250 -3.91 11.08 -1.42
N LEU A 251 -4.12 12.30 -1.96
CA LEU A 251 -3.66 12.73 -3.28
C LEU A 251 -2.16 12.47 -3.47
N ASN A 252 -1.35 12.88 -2.50
CA ASN A 252 0.10 12.72 -2.55
C ASN A 252 0.53 11.26 -2.79
N GLY A 253 -0.02 10.33 -2.01
CA GLY A 253 0.39 8.92 -2.06
C GLY A 253 0.08 8.21 -3.38
N VAL A 254 -0.94 8.68 -4.12
CA VAL A 254 -1.31 8.10 -5.42
C VAL A 254 -0.60 8.81 -6.56
N VAL A 255 -0.53 10.13 -6.54
CA VAL A 255 0.12 10.90 -7.61
C VAL A 255 1.60 10.53 -7.70
N LEU A 256 2.33 10.50 -6.59
CA LEU A 256 3.75 10.09 -6.58
C LEU A 256 3.97 8.73 -7.24
N LYS A 257 3.13 7.75 -6.95
CA LYS A 257 3.29 6.38 -7.48
C LYS A 257 2.84 6.21 -8.91
N ALA A 258 1.76 6.88 -9.30
CA ALA A 258 1.20 6.73 -10.63
C ALA A 258 2.02 7.49 -11.69
N THR A 259 2.58 8.64 -11.33
CA THR A 259 3.41 9.45 -12.23
C THR A 259 4.68 8.75 -12.66
N ASP A 260 5.29 7.93 -11.80
CA ASP A 260 6.51 7.17 -12.11
C ASP A 260 6.32 6.32 -13.38
N ASN A 261 5.25 5.52 -13.43
CA ASN A 261 4.98 4.67 -14.59
C ASN A 261 4.55 5.46 -15.85
N ILE A 262 3.86 6.58 -15.66
CA ILE A 262 3.47 7.45 -16.78
C ILE A 262 4.71 8.09 -17.40
N ILE A 263 5.58 8.69 -16.60
CA ILE A 263 6.82 9.32 -17.06
C ILE A 263 7.72 8.27 -17.74
N LEU A 264 7.84 7.08 -17.12
CA LEU A 264 8.67 6.01 -17.65
C LEU A 264 8.14 5.50 -19.01
N SER A 265 6.82 5.30 -19.14
CA SER A 265 6.17 4.91 -20.41
C SER A 265 6.37 5.94 -21.51
N ALA A 266 6.17 7.23 -21.19
CA ALA A 266 6.28 8.30 -22.16
C ALA A 266 7.71 8.52 -22.66
N VAL A 267 8.74 8.30 -21.81
CA VAL A 267 10.13 8.60 -22.16
C VAL A 267 10.91 7.34 -22.57
N ARG A 268 10.70 6.22 -21.90
CA ARG A 268 11.50 4.99 -22.07
C ARG A 268 10.74 3.82 -22.69
N GLY A 269 9.42 3.88 -22.73
CA GLY A 269 8.56 2.85 -23.34
C GLY A 269 8.04 1.81 -22.33
N LEU A 270 7.18 0.92 -22.82
CA LEU A 270 6.43 -0.04 -21.99
C LEU A 270 7.30 -1.17 -21.41
N ASP A 271 8.37 -1.56 -22.09
CA ASP A 271 9.26 -2.60 -21.60
C ASP A 271 9.93 -2.19 -20.28
N MET A 272 10.29 -0.91 -20.15
CA MET A 272 10.84 -0.38 -18.91
C MET A 272 9.79 -0.30 -17.78
N VAL A 273 8.54 -0.02 -18.11
CA VAL A 273 7.42 -0.10 -17.14
C VAL A 273 7.24 -1.54 -16.66
N ALA A 274 7.37 -2.53 -17.55
CA ALA A 274 7.29 -3.95 -17.21
C ALA A 274 8.39 -4.35 -16.21
N LEU A 275 9.64 -4.00 -16.51
CA LEU A 275 10.79 -4.25 -15.62
C LEU A 275 10.55 -3.61 -14.24
N TYR A 276 10.26 -2.31 -14.21
CA TYR A 276 9.98 -1.57 -12.97
C TYR A 276 8.86 -2.22 -12.15
N SER A 277 7.77 -2.63 -12.81
CA SER A 277 6.61 -3.21 -12.14
C SER A 277 6.91 -4.54 -11.43
N ASN A 278 7.90 -5.33 -11.90
CA ASN A 278 8.30 -6.58 -11.23
C ASN A 278 8.97 -6.31 -9.89
N TYR A 279 9.91 -5.36 -9.85
CA TYR A 279 10.56 -4.95 -8.60
C TYR A 279 9.60 -4.21 -7.67
N TYR A 280 8.66 -3.44 -8.24
CA TYR A 280 7.67 -2.71 -7.48
C TYR A 280 6.69 -3.61 -6.70
N VAL A 281 6.51 -4.88 -7.12
CA VAL A 281 5.76 -5.89 -6.34
C VAL A 281 6.40 -6.11 -4.96
N PHE A 282 7.73 -6.17 -4.88
CA PHE A 282 8.44 -6.30 -3.59
C PHE A 282 8.18 -5.09 -2.71
N TYR A 283 8.32 -3.89 -3.27
CA TYR A 283 8.03 -2.64 -2.57
C TYR A 283 6.61 -2.58 -2.00
N THR A 284 5.60 -2.90 -2.82
CA THR A 284 4.19 -2.86 -2.39
C THR A 284 3.86 -3.90 -1.33
N SER A 285 4.46 -5.08 -1.42
CA SER A 285 4.31 -6.15 -0.43
C SER A 285 4.87 -5.73 0.93
N ILE A 286 6.09 -5.18 0.96
CA ILE A 286 6.75 -4.67 2.16
C ILE A 286 5.96 -3.50 2.75
N ASN A 287 5.53 -2.54 1.91
CA ASN A 287 4.71 -1.41 2.34
C ASN A 287 3.41 -1.86 3.03
N THR A 288 2.77 -2.88 2.48
CA THR A 288 1.54 -3.43 3.07
C THR A 288 1.81 -4.07 4.43
N LEU A 289 2.91 -4.82 4.57
CA LEU A 289 3.32 -5.40 5.85
C LEU A 289 3.65 -4.32 6.89
N PHE A 290 4.46 -3.33 6.53
CA PHE A 290 4.79 -2.21 7.43
C PHE A 290 3.52 -1.45 7.85
N SER A 291 2.63 -1.15 6.91
CA SER A 291 1.38 -0.47 7.22
C SER A 291 0.55 -1.24 8.25
N LYS A 292 0.48 -2.57 8.14
CA LYS A 292 -0.26 -3.40 9.10
C LYS A 292 0.41 -3.42 10.48
N VAL A 293 1.75 -3.55 10.53
CA VAL A 293 2.50 -3.52 11.79
C VAL A 293 2.31 -2.18 12.51
N PHE A 294 2.55 -1.07 11.83
CA PHE A 294 2.47 0.25 12.45
C PHE A 294 1.02 0.72 12.71
N ASN A 295 0.02 0.24 11.95
CA ASN A 295 -1.39 0.47 12.26
C ASN A 295 -1.80 -0.20 13.57
N SER A 296 -1.29 -1.38 13.88
CA SER A 296 -1.61 -2.07 15.14
C SER A 296 -1.15 -1.29 16.38
N VAL A 297 -0.07 -0.51 16.25
CA VAL A 297 0.47 0.33 17.33
C VAL A 297 -0.27 1.67 17.45
N SER A 298 -0.92 2.13 16.39
CA SER A 298 -1.55 3.47 16.30
C SER A 298 -2.57 3.74 17.41
N HIS A 299 -3.40 2.74 17.75
CA HIS A 299 -4.41 2.88 18.82
C HIS A 299 -3.76 3.05 20.20
N SER A 300 -2.67 2.31 20.45
CA SER A 300 -1.92 2.43 21.70
C SER A 300 -1.24 3.80 21.83
N LEU A 301 -0.73 4.34 20.72
CA LEU A 301 -0.13 5.68 20.69
C LEU A 301 -1.19 6.78 20.94
N GLY A 302 -2.39 6.63 20.37
CA GLY A 302 -3.50 7.57 20.65
C GLY A 302 -3.87 7.59 22.12
N ASN A 303 -4.01 6.42 22.76
CA ASN A 303 -4.27 6.33 24.20
C ASN A 303 -3.11 6.91 25.03
N LEU A 304 -1.87 6.70 24.61
CA LEU A 304 -0.70 7.24 25.32
C LEU A 304 -0.70 8.78 25.29
N HIS A 305 -1.03 9.38 24.16
CA HIS A 305 -1.11 10.83 24.01
C HIS A 305 -2.14 11.46 24.97
N THR A 306 -3.27 10.78 25.21
CA THR A 306 -4.30 11.27 26.16
C THR A 306 -3.87 11.21 27.63
N THR A 307 -2.80 10.51 27.98
CA THR A 307 -2.28 10.46 29.37
C THR A 307 -1.47 11.70 29.76
N HIS A 308 -1.16 12.59 28.81
CA HIS A 308 -0.35 13.80 28.99
C HIS A 308 1.05 13.55 29.63
N ASN A 309 1.57 12.32 29.56
CA ASN A 309 2.91 12.01 30.03
C ASN A 309 3.92 12.13 28.87
N VAL A 310 4.34 13.35 28.58
CA VAL A 310 5.22 13.69 27.45
C VAL A 310 6.53 12.88 27.47
N LYS A 311 7.11 12.68 28.66
CA LYS A 311 8.35 11.89 28.81
C LYS A 311 8.18 10.46 28.36
N HIS A 312 7.14 9.79 28.86
CA HIS A 312 6.88 8.39 28.49
C HIS A 312 6.48 8.26 27.01
N GLU A 313 5.71 9.23 26.49
CA GLU A 313 5.35 9.28 25.07
C GLU A 313 6.61 9.43 24.19
N TYR A 314 7.58 10.27 24.59
CA TYR A 314 8.83 10.42 23.86
C TYR A 314 9.71 9.16 23.92
N GLU A 315 9.80 8.49 25.07
CA GLU A 315 10.49 7.20 25.20
C GLU A 315 9.91 6.16 24.24
N ILE A 316 8.60 6.06 24.13
CA ILE A 316 7.93 5.15 23.19
C ILE A 316 8.17 5.58 21.72
N TYR A 317 8.19 6.91 21.45
CA TYR A 317 8.54 7.42 20.12
C TYR A 317 9.94 6.96 19.70
N GLU A 318 10.93 7.03 20.57
CA GLU A 318 12.28 6.55 20.30
C GLU A 318 12.31 5.04 20.04
N VAL A 319 11.58 4.25 20.83
CA VAL A 319 11.46 2.79 20.63
C VAL A 319 10.81 2.45 19.29
N VAL A 320 9.74 3.14 18.91
CA VAL A 320 9.06 2.90 17.63
C VAL A 320 9.96 3.28 16.44
N ASN A 321 10.75 4.35 16.56
CA ASN A 321 11.75 4.71 15.54
C ASN A 321 12.88 3.68 15.42
N LEU A 322 13.36 3.12 16.53
CA LEU A 322 14.34 2.02 16.49
C LEU A 322 13.77 0.78 15.78
N ILE A 323 12.55 0.38 16.11
CA ILE A 323 11.87 -0.74 15.45
C ILE A 323 11.71 -0.48 13.96
N ALA A 324 11.32 0.75 13.58
CA ALA A 324 11.22 1.16 12.18
C ALA A 324 12.58 1.08 11.46
N ALA A 325 13.66 1.49 12.11
CA ALA A 325 15.01 1.40 11.56
C ALA A 325 15.47 -0.06 11.39
N ILE A 326 15.20 -0.94 12.36
CA ILE A 326 15.54 -2.37 12.26
C ILE A 326 14.73 -3.03 11.12
N LEU A 327 13.41 -2.85 11.09
CA LEU A 327 12.55 -3.44 10.05
C LEU A 327 12.87 -2.88 8.68
N GLY A 328 13.01 -1.55 8.59
CA GLY A 328 13.34 -0.86 7.34
C GLY A 328 14.73 -1.17 6.83
N GLY A 329 15.72 -1.25 7.74
CA GLY A 329 17.08 -1.64 7.41
C GLY A 329 17.14 -3.08 6.89
N THR A 330 16.50 -4.02 7.59
CA THR A 330 16.44 -5.43 7.16
C THR A 330 15.76 -5.57 5.79
N ALA A 331 14.62 -4.92 5.58
CA ALA A 331 13.92 -4.98 4.30
C ALA A 331 14.67 -4.23 3.19
N GLY A 332 15.25 -3.06 3.47
CA GLY A 332 16.00 -2.26 2.51
C GLY A 332 17.29 -2.95 2.05
N VAL A 333 18.08 -3.49 2.99
CA VAL A 333 19.26 -4.31 2.65
C VAL A 333 18.84 -5.59 1.95
N GLY A 334 17.72 -6.21 2.38
CA GLY A 334 17.15 -7.37 1.71
C GLY A 334 16.83 -7.09 0.23
N ILE A 335 16.17 -5.98 -0.08
CA ILE A 335 15.93 -5.56 -1.48
C ILE A 335 17.24 -5.35 -2.23
N PHE A 336 18.20 -4.63 -1.63
CA PHE A 336 19.49 -4.35 -2.26
C PHE A 336 20.27 -5.62 -2.61
N VAL A 337 20.32 -6.60 -1.69
CA VAL A 337 21.12 -7.82 -1.83
C VAL A 337 20.38 -8.91 -2.60
N VAL A 338 19.06 -9.05 -2.38
CA VAL A 338 18.31 -10.26 -2.79
C VAL A 338 17.43 -10.03 -4.03
N SER A 339 17.06 -8.78 -4.38
CA SER A 339 16.07 -8.55 -5.45
C SER A 339 16.52 -9.08 -6.82
N ASN A 340 17.76 -8.81 -7.24
CA ASN A 340 18.30 -9.32 -8.52
C ASN A 340 18.43 -10.85 -8.52
N PRO A 341 19.01 -11.50 -7.49
CA PRO A 341 18.98 -12.96 -7.36
C PRO A 341 17.56 -13.58 -7.43
N VAL A 342 16.56 -12.93 -6.81
CA VAL A 342 15.17 -13.38 -6.89
C VAL A 342 14.65 -13.29 -8.33
N VAL A 343 14.81 -12.13 -8.97
CA VAL A 343 14.30 -11.91 -10.34
C VAL A 343 14.99 -12.88 -11.32
N HIS A 344 16.30 -13.07 -11.18
CA HIS A 344 17.05 -14.06 -11.97
C HIS A 344 16.48 -15.48 -11.80
N ALA A 345 16.32 -15.94 -10.56
CA ALA A 345 15.82 -17.28 -10.27
C ALA A 345 14.33 -17.46 -10.64
N TRP A 346 13.56 -16.37 -10.67
CA TRP A 346 12.12 -16.40 -10.94
C TRP A 346 11.78 -16.34 -12.42
N ILE A 347 12.33 -15.37 -13.16
CA ILE A 347 11.90 -15.04 -14.53
C ILE A 347 13.07 -14.87 -15.51
N GLY A 348 14.31 -15.04 -15.06
CA GLY A 348 15.51 -15.03 -15.89
C GLY A 348 16.15 -13.65 -16.08
N ASP A 349 17.29 -13.66 -16.81
CA ASP A 349 18.18 -12.50 -16.96
C ASP A 349 17.57 -11.33 -17.75
N ASP A 350 16.69 -11.62 -18.69
CA ASP A 350 16.02 -10.59 -19.50
C ASP A 350 15.20 -9.59 -18.70
N TRP A 351 14.91 -9.89 -17.44
CA TRP A 351 14.10 -9.08 -16.53
C TRP A 351 14.91 -8.37 -15.47
N LEU A 352 16.24 -8.53 -15.50
CA LEU A 352 17.12 -7.85 -14.55
C LEU A 352 17.21 -6.35 -14.83
N ILE A 353 17.27 -5.59 -13.75
CA ILE A 353 17.63 -4.18 -13.77
C ILE A 353 19.03 -4.05 -13.17
N GLU A 354 19.77 -3.04 -13.61
CA GLU A 354 21.11 -2.76 -13.10
C GLU A 354 21.14 -2.61 -11.58
N GLN A 355 22.23 -3.02 -10.96
CA GLN A 355 22.40 -3.02 -9.50
C GLN A 355 22.14 -1.67 -8.80
N PRO A 356 22.48 -0.49 -9.39
CA PRO A 356 22.13 0.79 -8.79
C PRO A 356 20.65 0.96 -8.49
N PHE A 357 19.76 0.37 -9.31
CA PHE A 357 18.32 0.40 -9.07
C PHE A 357 17.94 -0.34 -7.78
N SER A 358 18.48 -1.56 -7.57
CA SER A 358 18.23 -2.33 -6.35
C SER A 358 18.70 -1.59 -5.09
N MET A 359 19.83 -0.89 -5.18
CA MET A 359 20.33 -0.05 -4.09
C MET A 359 19.37 1.13 -3.79
N LEU A 360 18.96 1.87 -4.82
CA LEU A 360 18.03 2.98 -4.67
C LEU A 360 16.68 2.50 -4.10
N MET A 361 16.19 1.35 -4.58
CA MET A 361 14.95 0.76 -4.08
C MET A 361 15.08 0.32 -2.61
N GLY A 362 16.24 -0.17 -2.20
CA GLY A 362 16.55 -0.46 -0.80
C GLY A 362 16.51 0.80 0.07
N ILE A 363 17.06 1.92 -0.41
CA ILE A 363 17.00 3.23 0.25
C ILE A 363 15.55 3.72 0.38
N GLU A 364 14.74 3.57 -0.67
CA GLU A 364 13.32 3.94 -0.64
C GLU A 364 12.53 3.08 0.37
N VAL A 365 12.79 1.77 0.44
CA VAL A 365 12.17 0.86 1.41
C VAL A 365 12.58 1.21 2.85
N LEU A 366 13.83 1.57 3.09
CA LEU A 366 14.29 2.10 4.39
C LEU A 366 13.53 3.40 4.74
N GLY A 367 13.46 4.35 3.81
CA GLY A 367 12.70 5.60 3.97
C GLY A 367 11.23 5.35 4.26
N LEU A 368 10.60 4.39 3.57
CA LEU A 368 9.22 3.96 3.80
C LEU A 368 8.97 3.53 5.25
N ALA A 369 9.88 2.74 5.84
CA ALA A 369 9.78 2.30 7.23
C ALA A 369 9.97 3.45 8.22
N LEU A 370 10.99 4.29 8.00
CA LEU A 370 11.29 5.44 8.86
C LEU A 370 10.16 6.48 8.87
N ARG A 371 9.38 6.60 7.79
CA ARG A 371 8.20 7.48 7.73
C ARG A 371 7.01 6.98 8.56
N GLN A 372 6.93 5.69 8.87
CA GLN A 372 5.75 5.13 9.58
C GLN A 372 5.55 5.75 10.97
N PRO A 373 6.55 5.81 11.87
CA PRO A 373 6.40 6.47 13.16
C PRO A 373 5.93 7.92 13.03
N MET A 374 6.57 8.69 12.15
CA MET A 374 6.25 10.10 11.93
C MET A 374 4.80 10.29 11.51
N ASN A 375 4.32 9.50 10.54
CA ASN A 375 2.93 9.54 10.08
C ASN A 375 1.93 9.20 11.19
N LYS A 376 2.27 8.22 12.06
CA LYS A 376 1.39 7.81 13.17
C LYS A 376 1.34 8.87 14.26
N TYR A 377 2.49 9.36 14.73
CA TYR A 377 2.56 10.40 15.77
C TYR A 377 1.89 11.69 15.31
N ARG A 378 2.17 12.15 14.08
CA ARG A 378 1.50 13.32 13.53
C ARG A 378 -0.02 13.14 13.46
N ALA A 379 -0.51 11.96 13.10
CA ALA A 379 -1.94 11.67 13.04
C ALA A 379 -2.58 11.62 14.44
N THR A 380 -1.94 10.99 15.43
CA THR A 380 -2.45 10.90 16.80
C THR A 380 -2.42 12.23 17.54
N MET A 381 -1.43 13.07 17.26
CA MET A 381 -1.30 14.42 17.82
C MET A 381 -2.12 15.49 17.05
N GLY A 382 -2.84 15.11 15.99
CA GLY A 382 -3.69 16.04 15.23
C GLY A 382 -2.94 17.09 14.41
N LEU A 383 -1.65 16.91 14.12
CA LEU A 383 -0.78 17.91 13.48
C LEU A 383 -0.95 17.98 11.94
N PHE A 384 -2.20 18.00 11.45
CA PHE A 384 -2.50 18.02 10.02
C PHE A 384 -2.32 19.38 9.38
N GLN A 385 -2.72 20.46 10.09
CA GLN A 385 -2.66 21.82 9.56
C GLN A 385 -1.21 22.29 9.35
N GLN A 386 -0.32 21.90 10.25
CA GLN A 386 1.09 22.26 10.21
C GLN A 386 1.81 21.64 8.99
N ALA A 387 1.31 20.51 8.51
CA ALA A 387 1.91 19.75 7.39
C ALA A 387 1.12 19.83 6.07
N LYS A 388 0.11 20.69 5.96
CA LYS A 388 -0.86 20.69 4.83
C LYS A 388 -0.24 20.92 3.45
N TYR A 389 0.82 21.73 3.34
CA TYR A 389 1.46 22.03 2.06
C TYR A 389 2.57 21.05 1.67
N ARG A 390 3.08 20.26 2.64
CA ARG A 390 4.14 19.29 2.40
C ARG A 390 3.83 18.28 1.29
N PRO A 391 2.62 17.67 1.22
CA PRO A 391 2.29 16.73 0.15
C PRO A 391 2.40 17.35 -1.25
N VAL A 392 1.96 18.61 -1.40
CA VAL A 392 2.03 19.34 -2.68
C VAL A 392 3.49 19.58 -3.08
N ALA A 393 4.32 20.03 -2.13
CA ALA A 393 5.76 20.21 -2.38
C ALA A 393 6.43 18.90 -2.81
N GLY A 394 6.13 17.79 -2.13
CA GLY A 394 6.64 16.47 -2.50
C GLY A 394 6.25 16.04 -3.91
N MET A 395 4.99 16.24 -4.31
CA MET A 395 4.53 15.93 -5.68
C MET A 395 5.29 16.76 -6.73
N ILE A 396 5.46 18.05 -6.51
CA ILE A 396 6.16 18.94 -7.47
C ILE A 396 7.63 18.52 -7.59
N ILE A 397 8.32 18.30 -6.47
CA ILE A 397 9.71 17.86 -6.47
C ILE A 397 9.86 16.52 -7.19
N ASN A 398 9.02 15.53 -6.88
CA ASN A 398 9.04 14.24 -7.56
C ASN A 398 8.89 14.40 -9.08
N LEU A 399 7.85 15.10 -9.55
CA LEU A 399 7.61 15.31 -10.97
C LEU A 399 8.79 15.97 -11.68
N VAL A 400 9.31 17.06 -11.11
CA VAL A 400 10.42 17.82 -11.71
C VAL A 400 11.68 16.98 -11.76
N VAL A 401 12.07 16.34 -10.66
CA VAL A 401 13.32 15.57 -10.57
C VAL A 401 13.20 14.28 -11.42
N SER A 402 12.08 13.55 -11.35
CA SER A 402 11.87 12.36 -12.16
C SER A 402 11.92 12.68 -13.65
N TYR A 403 11.23 13.72 -14.09
CA TYR A 403 11.24 14.14 -15.50
C TYR A 403 12.62 14.58 -15.98
N ALA A 404 13.36 15.34 -15.16
CA ALA A 404 14.71 15.78 -15.49
C ALA A 404 15.73 14.63 -15.59
N LEU A 405 15.58 13.60 -14.76
CA LEU A 405 16.56 12.52 -14.67
C LEU A 405 16.20 11.28 -15.52
N VAL A 406 14.93 11.06 -15.87
CA VAL A 406 14.49 9.85 -16.60
C VAL A 406 15.17 9.70 -17.96
N SER A 407 15.45 10.80 -18.65
CA SER A 407 16.11 10.78 -19.96
C SER A 407 17.56 10.27 -19.89
N ARG A 408 18.28 10.55 -18.79
CA ARG A 408 19.67 10.15 -18.58
C ARG A 408 19.79 8.82 -17.83
N TRP A 409 19.04 8.67 -16.74
CA TRP A 409 19.19 7.55 -15.80
C TRP A 409 18.03 6.53 -15.88
N GLY A 410 17.10 6.69 -16.81
CA GLY A 410 16.00 5.73 -17.01
C GLY A 410 15.20 5.49 -15.73
N ILE A 411 15.03 4.23 -15.39
CA ILE A 411 14.28 3.80 -14.20
C ILE A 411 14.89 4.35 -12.90
N CYS A 412 16.21 4.39 -12.81
CA CYS A 412 16.92 4.96 -11.65
C CYS A 412 16.59 6.44 -11.46
N GLY A 413 16.44 7.21 -12.55
CA GLY A 413 16.10 8.63 -12.50
C GLY A 413 14.74 8.89 -11.88
N VAL A 414 13.75 8.06 -12.22
CA VAL A 414 12.39 8.13 -11.64
C VAL A 414 12.42 7.83 -10.15
N LEU A 415 13.13 6.79 -9.75
CA LEU A 415 13.23 6.39 -8.34
C LEU A 415 14.02 7.43 -7.50
N VAL A 416 15.05 8.04 -8.06
CA VAL A 416 15.75 9.17 -7.42
C VAL A 416 14.80 10.34 -7.19
N GLY A 417 13.91 10.65 -8.16
CA GLY A 417 12.89 11.69 -7.96
C GLY A 417 11.99 11.42 -6.76
N THR A 418 11.55 10.16 -6.57
CA THR A 418 10.75 9.74 -5.43
C THR A 418 11.53 9.85 -4.12
N ILE A 419 12.77 9.37 -4.09
CA ILE A 419 13.64 9.47 -2.90
C ILE A 419 13.88 10.93 -2.54
N VAL A 420 14.27 11.77 -3.50
CA VAL A 420 14.53 13.19 -3.25
C VAL A 420 13.27 13.89 -2.72
N ALA A 421 12.12 13.65 -3.32
CA ALA A 421 10.86 14.22 -2.85
C ALA A 421 10.55 13.85 -1.40
N ASP A 422 10.67 12.59 -1.03
CA ASP A 422 10.38 12.10 0.32
C ASP A 422 11.41 12.60 1.35
N TRP A 423 12.69 12.57 1.00
CA TRP A 423 13.77 12.99 1.91
C TRP A 423 13.82 14.50 2.10
N THR A 424 13.47 15.28 1.07
CA THR A 424 13.40 16.75 1.18
C THR A 424 12.09 17.27 1.77
N THR A 425 11.07 16.43 1.94
CA THR A 425 9.79 16.86 2.50
C THR A 425 9.45 16.15 3.80
N VAL A 426 9.26 14.83 3.79
CA VAL A 426 8.76 14.07 4.95
C VAL A 426 9.83 13.89 6.01
N MET A 427 11.04 13.47 5.60
CA MET A 427 12.05 12.94 6.50
C MET A 427 12.67 13.99 7.45
N TRP A 428 12.61 15.27 7.10
CA TRP A 428 13.10 16.33 7.98
C TRP A 428 11.98 17.21 8.55
N TYR A 429 10.91 17.45 7.79
CA TYR A 429 9.87 18.40 8.19
C TYR A 429 8.92 17.81 9.25
N ASP A 430 8.49 16.56 9.07
CA ASP A 430 7.60 15.91 10.04
C ASP A 430 8.23 15.76 11.44
N PRO A 431 9.51 15.34 11.59
CA PRO A 431 10.16 15.33 12.89
C PRO A 431 10.21 16.72 13.57
N ILE A 432 10.50 17.77 12.80
CA ILE A 432 10.49 19.14 13.35
C ILE A 432 9.11 19.52 13.87
N ILE A 433 8.04 19.25 13.10
CA ILE A 433 6.66 19.54 13.54
C ILE A 433 6.30 18.73 14.79
N ILE A 434 6.63 17.43 14.84
CA ILE A 434 6.35 16.57 15.98
C ILE A 434 7.07 17.08 17.23
N HIS A 435 8.36 17.45 17.14
CA HIS A 435 9.11 17.97 18.28
C HIS A 435 8.60 19.33 18.72
N LYS A 436 8.26 20.22 17.77
CA LYS A 436 7.82 21.58 18.06
C LYS A 436 6.42 21.62 18.65
N TYR A 437 5.46 20.94 18.06
CA TYR A 437 4.04 21.05 18.40
C TYR A 437 3.49 19.85 19.16
N GLY A 438 4.09 18.66 18.99
CA GLY A 438 3.69 17.44 19.69
C GLY A 438 4.35 17.31 21.04
N PHE A 439 5.67 17.53 21.10
CA PHE A 439 6.46 17.47 22.35
C PHE A 439 6.80 18.86 22.93
N ASN A 440 6.14 19.93 22.49
CA ASN A 440 6.28 21.31 23.02
C ASN A 440 7.74 21.82 23.12
N ASN A 441 8.62 21.40 22.21
CA ASN A 441 10.07 21.65 22.23
C ASN A 441 10.84 21.12 23.46
N GLU A 442 10.26 20.24 24.27
CA GLU A 442 10.98 19.61 25.39
C GLU A 442 12.16 18.75 24.94
N TYR A 443 12.10 18.24 23.70
CA TYR A 443 13.14 17.40 23.09
C TYR A 443 13.65 18.02 21.80
N SER A 444 15.00 18.04 21.66
CA SER A 444 15.64 18.62 20.46
C SER A 444 15.47 17.73 19.22
N PRO A 445 14.97 18.27 18.10
CA PRO A 445 14.93 17.53 16.84
C PRO A 445 16.33 17.16 16.32
N THR A 446 17.37 17.93 16.68
CA THR A 446 18.77 17.62 16.30
C THR A 446 19.20 16.27 16.86
N ARG A 447 18.85 15.95 18.11
CA ARG A 447 19.12 14.63 18.70
C ARG A 447 18.46 13.50 17.93
N TYR A 448 17.22 13.70 17.48
CA TYR A 448 16.53 12.75 16.61
C TYR A 448 17.30 12.53 15.30
N PHE A 449 17.69 13.61 14.60
CA PHE A 449 18.40 13.49 13.32
C PHE A 449 19.76 12.80 13.46
N LEU A 450 20.53 13.11 14.49
CA LEU A 450 21.80 12.42 14.77
C LEU A 450 21.59 10.92 15.04
N LYS A 451 20.51 10.57 15.74
CA LYS A 451 20.17 9.17 16.02
C LYS A 451 19.78 8.43 14.71
N ILE A 452 18.93 9.02 13.88
CA ILE A 452 18.57 8.43 12.58
C ILE A 452 19.78 8.33 11.66
N ALA A 453 20.65 9.34 11.60
CA ALA A 453 21.88 9.29 10.83
C ALA A 453 22.80 8.15 11.29
N ARG A 454 22.92 7.92 12.61
CA ARG A 454 23.65 6.78 13.16
C ARG A 454 23.04 5.45 12.72
N TYR A 455 21.70 5.31 12.78
CA TYR A 455 21.03 4.09 12.33
C TYR A 455 21.28 3.84 10.84
N MET A 456 21.16 4.87 10.01
CA MET A 456 21.46 4.76 8.58
C MET A 456 22.90 4.36 8.31
N ALA A 457 23.87 4.95 9.01
CA ALA A 457 25.29 4.60 8.86
C ALA A 457 25.54 3.11 9.17
N ILE A 458 24.93 2.58 10.24
CA ILE A 458 25.02 1.16 10.57
C ILE A 458 24.39 0.30 9.46
N ILE A 459 23.19 0.65 9.00
CA ILE A 459 22.46 -0.11 7.98
C ILE A 459 23.22 -0.12 6.66
N PHE A 460 23.78 1.03 6.22
CA PHE A 460 24.55 1.11 4.99
C PHE A 460 25.88 0.33 5.10
N ALA A 461 26.56 0.39 6.23
CA ALA A 461 27.79 -0.39 6.45
C ALA A 461 27.51 -1.89 6.39
N VAL A 462 26.48 -2.38 7.10
CA VAL A 462 26.08 -3.78 7.08
C VAL A 462 25.60 -4.17 5.69
N GLY A 463 24.79 -3.35 5.03
CA GLY A 463 24.32 -3.60 3.68
C GLY A 463 25.44 -3.74 2.65
N ALA A 464 26.51 -2.93 2.77
CA ALA A 464 27.70 -3.07 1.92
C ALA A 464 28.44 -4.39 2.19
N VAL A 465 28.59 -4.78 3.46
CA VAL A 465 29.21 -6.06 3.84
C VAL A 465 28.36 -7.24 3.35
N ASP A 466 27.06 -7.22 3.57
CA ASP A 466 26.16 -8.30 3.12
C ASP A 466 26.13 -8.41 1.59
N TYR A 467 26.16 -7.29 0.87
CA TYR A 467 26.25 -7.30 -0.59
C TYR A 467 27.55 -7.94 -1.08
N LEU A 468 28.69 -7.55 -0.50
CA LEU A 468 29.97 -8.13 -0.85
C LEU A 468 30.03 -9.62 -0.53
N LEU A 469 29.56 -10.01 0.65
CA LEU A 469 29.51 -11.40 1.07
C LEU A 469 28.63 -12.25 0.15
N CYS A 470 27.39 -11.83 -0.07
CA CYS A 470 26.40 -12.62 -0.80
C CYS A 470 26.67 -12.63 -2.32
N ASN A 471 26.90 -11.47 -2.94
CA ASN A 471 26.93 -11.35 -4.40
C ASN A 471 28.34 -11.40 -5.00
N LYS A 472 29.39 -11.17 -4.20
CA LYS A 472 30.79 -11.21 -4.69
C LYS A 472 31.57 -12.41 -4.16
N ILE A 473 31.41 -12.79 -2.89
CA ILE A 473 32.18 -13.89 -2.28
C ILE A 473 31.45 -15.22 -2.50
N ILE A 474 30.18 -15.33 -2.10
CA ILE A 474 29.40 -16.56 -2.29
C ILE A 474 29.05 -16.72 -3.77
N GLY A 475 28.46 -15.67 -4.42
CA GLY A 475 28.23 -15.57 -5.86
C GLY A 475 27.34 -16.66 -6.48
N GLY A 476 26.57 -17.37 -5.67
CA GLY A 476 25.73 -18.48 -6.14
C GLY A 476 24.39 -18.02 -6.73
N GLN A 477 23.80 -18.83 -7.59
CA GLN A 477 22.54 -18.58 -8.27
C GLN A 477 21.48 -19.62 -7.92
N GLY A 478 20.20 -19.24 -8.09
CA GLY A 478 19.02 -20.09 -7.84
C GLY A 478 18.42 -19.92 -6.46
N TRP A 479 17.28 -20.57 -6.23
CA TRP A 479 16.43 -20.38 -5.06
C TRP A 479 17.12 -20.69 -3.71
N PHE A 480 18.05 -21.64 -3.70
CA PHE A 480 18.82 -21.95 -2.48
C PHE A 480 19.62 -20.73 -2.02
N TYR A 481 20.34 -20.07 -2.93
CA TYR A 481 21.13 -18.89 -2.61
C TYR A 481 20.26 -17.67 -2.28
N VAL A 482 19.11 -17.53 -2.93
CA VAL A 482 18.11 -16.49 -2.57
C VAL A 482 17.69 -16.64 -1.10
N ILE A 483 17.35 -17.87 -0.67
CA ILE A 483 16.96 -18.13 0.72
C ILE A 483 18.13 -17.89 1.67
N LEU A 484 19.33 -18.33 1.30
CA LEU A 484 20.56 -18.14 2.07
C LEU A 484 20.86 -16.63 2.27
N TYR A 485 20.81 -15.83 1.19
CA TYR A 485 21.05 -14.38 1.25
C TYR A 485 20.00 -13.67 2.10
N ALA A 486 18.74 -14.04 1.95
CA ALA A 486 17.66 -13.52 2.79
C ALA A 486 17.89 -13.85 4.28
N ALA A 487 18.30 -15.08 4.58
CA ALA A 487 18.61 -15.49 5.96
C ALA A 487 19.80 -14.73 6.54
N ILE A 488 20.86 -14.52 5.77
CA ILE A 488 22.03 -13.70 6.18
C ILE A 488 21.54 -12.30 6.56
N VAL A 489 20.85 -11.59 5.69
CA VAL A 489 20.37 -10.22 5.93
C VAL A 489 19.39 -10.16 7.11
N MET A 490 18.51 -11.16 7.27
CA MET A 490 17.58 -11.24 8.41
C MET A 490 18.28 -11.38 9.76
N VAL A 491 19.50 -11.87 9.78
CA VAL A 491 20.29 -12.02 11.02
C VAL A 491 21.25 -10.86 11.21
N THR A 492 22.03 -10.50 10.18
CA THR A 492 23.11 -9.51 10.27
C THR A 492 22.61 -8.12 10.61
N VAL A 493 21.56 -7.63 9.92
CA VAL A 493 21.05 -6.26 10.11
C VAL A 493 20.45 -6.08 11.51
N PRO A 494 19.50 -6.92 12.00
CA PRO A 494 19.01 -6.81 13.38
C PRO A 494 20.10 -7.01 14.44
N ALA A 495 21.01 -7.97 14.24
CA ALA A 495 22.10 -8.21 15.18
C ALA A 495 23.04 -7.01 15.29
N ALA A 496 23.45 -6.42 14.17
CA ALA A 496 24.29 -5.23 14.15
C ALA A 496 23.58 -4.01 14.77
N MET A 497 22.32 -3.79 14.42
CA MET A 497 21.51 -2.70 14.98
C MET A 497 21.39 -2.84 16.50
N ILE A 498 20.98 -4.01 17.01
CA ILE A 498 20.82 -4.25 18.44
C ILE A 498 22.18 -4.22 19.15
N GLY A 499 23.22 -4.83 18.57
CA GLY A 499 24.56 -4.89 19.15
C GLY A 499 25.20 -3.49 19.32
N ILE A 500 25.24 -2.70 18.23
CA ILE A 500 25.87 -1.36 18.23
C ILE A 500 25.05 -0.35 19.05
N THR A 501 23.72 -0.51 19.09
CA THR A 501 22.84 0.37 19.87
C THR A 501 22.51 -0.15 21.28
N SER A 502 23.11 -1.25 21.72
CA SER A 502 22.79 -1.93 23.00
C SER A 502 22.90 -1.03 24.23
N MET A 503 23.73 0.00 24.19
CA MET A 503 23.88 0.98 25.27
C MET A 503 22.78 2.06 25.28
N SER A 504 21.98 2.18 24.24
CA SER A 504 20.88 3.16 24.18
C SER A 504 19.69 2.74 25.04
N ALA A 505 18.95 3.72 25.57
CA ALA A 505 17.81 3.47 26.45
C ALA A 505 16.69 2.70 25.73
N GLU A 506 16.38 3.07 24.48
CA GLU A 506 15.36 2.43 23.64
C GLU A 506 15.69 0.96 23.35
N THR A 507 16.95 0.63 23.06
CA THR A 507 17.37 -0.76 22.81
C THR A 507 17.27 -1.59 24.08
N ARG A 508 17.71 -1.06 25.21
CA ARG A 508 17.55 -1.74 26.52
C ARG A 508 16.08 -1.98 26.86
N PHE A 509 15.22 -1.02 26.57
CA PHE A 509 13.77 -1.18 26.76
C PHE A 509 13.23 -2.36 25.94
N VAL A 510 13.58 -2.44 24.64
CA VAL A 510 13.16 -3.55 23.76
C VAL A 510 13.68 -4.88 24.26
N ILE A 511 14.98 -4.99 24.60
CA ILE A 511 15.60 -6.22 25.10
C ILE A 511 14.91 -6.68 26.39
N ASN A 512 14.66 -5.78 27.33
CA ASN A 512 14.01 -6.11 28.61
C ASN A 512 12.57 -6.58 28.41
N LYS A 513 11.83 -5.97 27.49
CA LYS A 513 10.46 -6.41 27.13
C LYS A 513 10.46 -7.82 26.52
N ILE A 514 11.35 -8.09 25.56
CA ILE A 514 11.48 -9.42 24.94
C ILE A 514 11.85 -10.45 26.02
N ARG A 515 12.86 -10.15 26.86
CA ARG A 515 13.27 -11.05 27.95
C ARG A 515 12.13 -11.36 28.91
N SER A 516 11.37 -10.33 29.32
CA SER A 516 10.22 -10.51 30.22
C SER A 516 9.12 -11.37 29.60
N PHE A 517 8.86 -11.21 28.31
CA PHE A 517 7.89 -12.02 27.57
C PHE A 517 8.31 -13.48 27.46
N VAL A 518 9.58 -13.75 27.12
CA VAL A 518 10.13 -15.11 27.02
C VAL A 518 10.10 -15.81 28.39
N VAL A 519 10.55 -15.13 29.44
CA VAL A 519 10.54 -15.69 30.81
C VAL A 519 9.11 -16.00 31.28
N LYS A 520 8.14 -15.11 30.98
CA LYS A 520 6.73 -15.33 31.34
C LYS A 520 6.11 -16.51 30.58
N LYS A 521 6.53 -16.73 29.32
CA LYS A 521 6.06 -17.86 28.51
C LYS A 521 6.66 -19.19 29.00
N LEU A 522 7.97 -19.20 29.32
CA LEU A 522 8.66 -20.38 29.86
C LEU A 522 8.18 -20.78 31.27
N ARG A 523 7.62 -19.83 32.04
CA ARG A 523 7.00 -20.14 33.35
C ARG A 523 5.57 -20.67 33.26
N ARG A 524 4.95 -20.58 32.08
CA ARG A 524 3.58 -21.05 31.83
C ARG A 524 3.51 -22.34 31.02
N SER A 525 4.62 -22.77 30.42
CA SER A 525 4.84 -24.12 29.85
C SER A 525 5.46 -25.04 30.91
#